data_9215dd1aee10b12707451082856f8219
#
_entry.id   9215dd1aee10b12707451082856f8219
#
_cell.length_a   1.000
_cell.length_b   1.000
_cell.length_c   1.000
_cell.angle_alpha   90.00
_cell.angle_beta   90.00
_cell.angle_gamma   90.00
#
_symmetry.space_group_name_H-M   'P 1'
#
loop_
_entity.id
_entity.type
_entity.pdbx_description
1 polymer ?
#
loop_
_entity_poly.entity_id
_entity_poly.type
_entity_poly.pdbx_seq_one_letter_code
_entity_poly.pdbx_strand_id
1 'polypeptide(L)'
;MTPETNALIPVGIAALCFLLAFLYGRHRRALALRRRVAESFGQTPAEPERPRAMTREFWELLRAGEPAGQCIDDATWNDLDMDDVFARIDICQSAVGRACLYAALHRLSSGPELARRARLCGL
;
A
#
# COMPACT_ATOMS: atom_id res chain seq x y z
N MET A 1 2.98 16.11 53.59
CA MET A 1 3.04 15.38 52.33
C MET A 1 1.99 14.27 52.41
N THR A 2 0.91 14.39 51.66
CA THR A 2 -0.23 13.49 51.75
C THR A 2 0.08 12.16 51.04
N PRO A 3 -0.37 11.00 51.56
CA PRO A 3 -0.08 9.66 50.98
C PRO A 3 -0.56 9.48 49.53
N GLU A 4 -1.46 10.32 49.08
CA GLU A 4 -2.00 10.28 47.72
C GLU A 4 -0.98 10.71 46.64
N THR A 5 -0.06 11.61 46.93
CA THR A 5 0.97 12.03 45.96
C THR A 5 1.99 10.93 45.68
N ASN A 6 2.22 10.00 46.61
CA ASN A 6 3.17 8.90 46.42
C ASN A 6 2.62 7.80 45.50
N ALA A 7 1.29 7.66 45.37
CA ALA A 7 0.66 6.67 44.50
C ALA A 7 0.59 7.16 43.03
N LEU A 8 0.56 8.46 42.79
CA LEU A 8 0.49 9.03 41.45
C LEU A 8 1.81 8.92 40.68
N ILE A 9 2.94 8.95 41.37
CA ILE A 9 4.27 8.86 40.77
C ILE A 9 4.47 7.51 40.03
N PRO A 10 4.26 6.34 40.68
CA PRO A 10 4.44 5.04 39.98
C PRO A 10 3.45 4.84 38.84
N VAL A 11 2.23 5.35 38.93
CA VAL A 11 1.24 5.29 37.84
C VAL A 11 1.71 6.11 36.63
N GLY A 12 2.24 7.32 36.89
CA GLY A 12 2.80 8.17 35.82
C GLY A 12 4.00 7.53 35.14
N ILE A 13 4.89 6.89 35.87
CA ILE A 13 6.05 6.18 35.32
C ILE A 13 5.58 4.97 34.49
N ALA A 14 4.64 4.20 34.98
CA ALA A 14 4.10 3.07 34.27
C ALA A 14 3.43 3.47 32.93
N ALA A 15 2.64 4.54 32.94
CA ALA A 15 2.01 5.10 31.74
C ALA A 15 3.06 5.59 30.72
N LEU A 16 4.11 6.27 31.19
CA LEU A 16 5.21 6.73 30.34
C LEU A 16 5.96 5.55 29.72
N CYS A 17 6.29 4.53 30.50
CA CYS A 17 6.96 3.32 30.01
C CYS A 17 6.10 2.61 28.97
N PHE A 18 4.79 2.49 29.20
CA PHE A 18 3.87 1.90 28.23
C PHE A 18 3.82 2.70 26.92
N LEU A 19 3.73 4.03 27.01
CA LEU A 19 3.73 4.91 25.85
C LEU A 19 5.03 4.78 25.04
N LEU A 20 6.17 4.78 25.72
CA LEU A 20 7.48 4.62 25.08
C LEU A 20 7.60 3.24 24.39
N ALA A 21 7.19 2.17 25.07
CA ALA A 21 7.17 0.82 24.50
C ALA A 21 6.24 0.72 23.27
N PHE A 22 5.07 1.35 23.34
CA PHE A 22 4.12 1.42 22.22
C PHE A 22 4.71 2.18 21.01
N LEU A 23 5.28 3.35 21.25
CA LEU A 23 5.92 4.17 20.19
C LEU A 23 7.12 3.44 19.58
N TYR A 24 7.95 2.81 20.42
CA TYR A 24 9.07 2.01 19.95
C TYR A 24 8.64 0.81 19.11
N GLY A 25 7.61 0.08 19.54
CA GLY A 25 7.04 -1.03 18.78
C GLY A 25 6.47 -0.59 17.44
N ARG A 26 5.78 0.55 17.41
CA ARG A 26 5.25 1.16 16.18
C ARG A 26 6.39 1.57 15.24
N HIS A 27 7.43 2.19 15.76
CA HIS A 27 8.60 2.60 14.97
C HIS A 27 9.33 1.39 14.37
N ARG A 28 9.56 0.34 15.16
CA ARG A 28 10.18 -0.90 14.68
C ARG A 28 9.37 -1.59 13.57
N ARG A 29 8.03 -1.61 13.69
CA ARG A 29 7.14 -2.16 12.65
C ARG A 29 7.25 -1.36 11.35
N ALA A 30 7.28 -0.04 11.43
CA ALA A 30 7.44 0.83 10.26
C ALA A 30 8.79 0.61 9.56
N LEU A 31 9.89 0.46 10.33
CA LEU A 31 11.20 0.17 9.77
C LEU A 31 11.27 -1.23 9.13
N ALA A 32 10.68 -2.23 9.77
CA ALA A 32 10.63 -3.58 9.24
C ALA A 32 9.83 -3.64 7.92
N LEU A 33 8.71 -2.90 7.84
CA LEU A 33 7.95 -2.79 6.60
C LEU A 33 8.75 -2.12 5.48
N ARG A 34 9.42 -1.00 5.80
CA ARG A 34 10.28 -0.30 4.81
C ARG A 34 11.40 -1.21 4.29
N ARG A 35 12.03 -1.99 5.17
CA ARG A 35 13.06 -2.96 4.76
C ARG A 35 12.50 -4.03 3.83
N ARG A 36 11.36 -4.64 4.18
CA ARG A 36 10.69 -5.63 3.32
C ARG A 36 10.35 -5.07 1.94
N VAL A 37 9.80 -3.86 1.89
CA VAL A 37 9.49 -3.20 0.61
C VAL A 37 10.76 -2.95 -0.20
N ALA A 38 11.84 -2.47 0.44
CA ALA A 38 13.12 -2.25 -0.24
C ALA A 38 13.77 -3.55 -0.74
N GLU A 39 13.69 -4.62 0.04
CA GLU A 39 14.23 -5.94 -0.32
C GLU A 39 13.42 -6.62 -1.43
N SER A 40 12.09 -6.39 -1.47
CA SER A 40 11.22 -6.93 -2.52
C SER A 40 11.18 -6.08 -3.80
N PHE A 41 11.77 -4.87 -3.78
CA PHE A 41 11.78 -3.99 -4.95
C PHE A 41 12.56 -4.62 -6.11
N GLY A 42 11.93 -4.70 -7.28
CA GLY A 42 12.52 -5.32 -8.48
C GLY A 42 12.55 -6.85 -8.44
N GLN A 43 11.99 -7.49 -7.41
CA GLN A 43 11.86 -8.94 -7.33
C GLN A 43 10.48 -9.39 -7.81
N THR A 44 10.43 -10.50 -8.53
CA THR A 44 9.14 -11.13 -8.85
C THR A 44 8.56 -11.76 -7.58
N PRO A 45 7.24 -11.64 -7.32
CA PRO A 45 6.61 -12.34 -6.22
C PRO A 45 6.91 -13.84 -6.25
N ALA A 46 7.18 -14.43 -5.09
CA ALA A 46 7.48 -15.87 -4.98
C ALA A 46 6.27 -16.72 -5.42
N GLU A 47 5.07 -16.24 -5.16
CA GLU A 47 3.81 -16.84 -5.59
C GLU A 47 2.98 -15.76 -6.32
N PRO A 48 3.09 -15.66 -7.67
CA PRO A 48 2.28 -14.74 -8.45
C PRO A 48 0.79 -15.07 -8.28
N GLU A 49 0.00 -14.11 -7.82
CA GLU A 49 -1.43 -14.29 -7.59
C GLU A 49 -2.22 -13.38 -8.54
N ARG A 50 -3.10 -13.98 -9.35
CA ARG A 50 -4.02 -13.23 -10.21
C ARG A 50 -4.97 -12.36 -9.38
N PRO A 51 -5.51 -11.27 -9.96
CA PRO A 51 -6.38 -10.36 -9.23
C PRO A 51 -7.62 -11.09 -8.69
N ARG A 52 -7.88 -10.90 -7.39
CA ARG A 52 -9.07 -11.47 -6.74
C ARG A 52 -10.33 -10.75 -7.21
N ALA A 53 -11.49 -11.40 -7.06
CA ALA A 53 -12.79 -10.81 -7.40
C ALA A 53 -12.96 -9.41 -6.80
N MET A 54 -12.66 -9.23 -5.50
CA MET A 54 -12.73 -7.94 -4.81
C MET A 54 -11.84 -6.85 -5.46
N THR A 55 -10.69 -7.21 -6.04
CA THR A 55 -9.81 -6.26 -6.75
C THR A 55 -10.46 -5.78 -8.03
N ARG A 56 -11.11 -6.68 -8.76
CA ARG A 56 -11.84 -6.36 -9.99
C ARG A 56 -13.10 -5.54 -9.70
N GLU A 57 -13.88 -5.94 -8.70
CA GLU A 57 -15.07 -5.19 -8.25
C GLU A 57 -14.72 -3.75 -7.83
N PHE A 58 -13.61 -3.58 -7.12
CA PHE A 58 -13.13 -2.24 -6.76
C PHE A 58 -12.79 -1.40 -8.01
N TRP A 59 -12.17 -2.01 -9.01
CA TRP A 59 -11.90 -1.33 -10.27
C TRP A 59 -13.18 -0.93 -11.00
N GLU A 60 -14.16 -1.81 -11.09
CA GLU A 60 -15.45 -1.52 -11.73
C GLU A 60 -16.17 -0.31 -11.08
N LEU A 61 -16.10 -0.21 -9.75
CA LEU A 61 -16.62 0.94 -9.03
C LEU A 61 -15.89 2.24 -9.38
N LEU A 62 -14.56 2.20 -9.49
CA LEU A 62 -13.76 3.36 -9.87
C LEU A 62 -13.95 3.76 -11.32
N ARG A 63 -14.03 2.78 -12.22
CA ARG A 63 -14.19 2.98 -13.67
C ARG A 63 -15.43 3.81 -14.01
N ALA A 64 -16.52 3.64 -13.25
CA ALA A 64 -17.74 4.39 -13.45
C ALA A 64 -17.55 5.92 -13.30
N GLY A 65 -16.54 6.38 -12.58
CA GLY A 65 -16.19 7.78 -12.40
C GLY A 65 -15.08 8.31 -13.30
N GLU A 66 -14.45 7.45 -14.11
CA GLU A 66 -13.33 7.85 -14.96
C GLU A 66 -13.81 8.46 -16.30
N PRO A 67 -13.12 9.49 -16.81
CA PRO A 67 -13.43 10.04 -18.12
C PRO A 67 -13.22 9.02 -19.25
N ALA A 68 -14.09 9.07 -20.25
CA ALA A 68 -13.98 8.20 -21.43
C ALA A 68 -12.62 8.37 -22.14
N GLY A 69 -11.99 7.24 -22.49
CA GLY A 69 -10.71 7.21 -23.20
C GLY A 69 -9.47 7.38 -22.32
N GLN A 70 -9.61 7.45 -21.00
CA GLN A 70 -8.48 7.49 -20.07
C GLN A 70 -8.16 6.12 -19.44
N CYS A 71 -8.88 5.09 -19.83
CA CYS A 71 -8.64 3.73 -19.34
C CYS A 71 -8.41 2.78 -20.51
N ILE A 72 -7.62 1.74 -20.26
CA ILE A 72 -7.46 0.61 -21.15
C ILE A 72 -8.79 -0.14 -21.16
N ASP A 73 -9.27 -0.51 -22.36
CA ASP A 73 -10.47 -1.31 -22.52
C ASP A 73 -10.21 -2.80 -22.21
N ASP A 74 -11.28 -3.55 -21.99
CA ASP A 74 -11.19 -4.94 -21.58
C ASP A 74 -10.59 -5.83 -22.68
N ALA A 75 -10.77 -5.50 -23.97
CA ALA A 75 -10.18 -6.22 -25.08
C ALA A 75 -8.65 -6.07 -25.08
N THR A 76 -8.16 -4.83 -25.02
CA THR A 76 -6.72 -4.52 -24.90
C THR A 76 -6.11 -5.12 -23.63
N TRP A 77 -6.83 -5.08 -22.51
CA TRP A 77 -6.39 -5.70 -21.25
C TRP A 77 -6.14 -7.20 -21.40
N ASN A 78 -7.07 -7.89 -22.03
CA ASN A 78 -6.97 -9.34 -22.28
C ASN A 78 -5.90 -9.67 -23.33
N ASP A 79 -5.80 -8.89 -24.41
CA ASP A 79 -4.80 -9.10 -25.47
C ASP A 79 -3.36 -8.96 -24.96
N LEU A 80 -3.14 -8.10 -23.97
CA LEU A 80 -1.85 -7.89 -23.32
C LEU A 80 -1.60 -8.81 -22.13
N ASP A 81 -2.54 -9.70 -21.81
CA ASP A 81 -2.47 -10.61 -20.65
C ASP A 81 -2.14 -9.88 -19.33
N MET A 82 -2.80 -8.72 -19.12
CA MET A 82 -2.48 -7.79 -18.03
C MET A 82 -2.73 -8.37 -16.65
N ASP A 83 -3.58 -9.37 -16.50
CA ASP A 83 -3.75 -10.10 -15.24
C ASP A 83 -2.48 -10.86 -14.86
N ASP A 84 -1.76 -11.41 -15.82
CA ASP A 84 -0.47 -12.07 -15.58
C ASP A 84 0.65 -11.06 -15.33
N VAL A 85 0.62 -9.90 -16.03
CA VAL A 85 1.51 -8.78 -15.73
C VAL A 85 1.29 -8.30 -14.29
N PHE A 86 0.03 -8.09 -13.89
CA PHE A 86 -0.34 -7.72 -12.53
C PHE A 86 0.21 -8.73 -11.51
N ALA A 87 -0.03 -10.03 -11.72
CA ALA A 87 0.43 -11.08 -10.82
C ALA A 87 1.96 -11.08 -10.62
N ARG A 88 2.73 -10.70 -11.65
CA ARG A 88 4.20 -10.65 -11.60
C ARG A 88 4.77 -9.43 -10.91
N ILE A 89 4.02 -8.33 -10.86
CA ILE A 89 4.48 -7.06 -10.25
C ILE A 89 3.82 -6.79 -8.90
N ASP A 90 2.80 -7.56 -8.50
CA ASP A 90 2.08 -7.35 -7.25
C ASP A 90 2.91 -7.79 -6.03
N ILE A 91 3.66 -6.85 -5.49
CA ILE A 91 4.36 -6.98 -4.20
C ILE A 91 3.61 -6.29 -3.06
N CYS A 92 2.34 -5.92 -3.27
CA CYS A 92 1.55 -5.18 -2.31
C CYS A 92 1.30 -6.00 -1.04
N GLN A 93 1.52 -5.37 0.12
CA GLN A 93 1.31 -6.00 1.44
C GLN A 93 -0.13 -5.88 1.94
N SER A 94 -0.98 -5.12 1.26
CA SER A 94 -2.37 -4.90 1.65
C SER A 94 -3.33 -5.05 0.48
N ALA A 95 -4.57 -5.47 0.78
CA ALA A 95 -5.62 -5.59 -0.23
C ALA A 95 -5.94 -4.24 -0.91
N VAL A 96 -5.89 -3.14 -0.15
CA VAL A 96 -6.10 -1.78 -0.68
C VAL A 96 -4.97 -1.39 -1.64
N GLY A 97 -3.70 -1.65 -1.27
CA GLY A 97 -2.55 -1.40 -2.14
C GLY A 97 -2.65 -2.17 -3.46
N ARG A 98 -3.03 -3.45 -3.38
CA ARG A 98 -3.29 -4.32 -4.54
C ARG A 98 -4.38 -3.75 -5.44
N ALA A 99 -5.51 -3.34 -4.88
CA ALA A 99 -6.60 -2.74 -5.63
C ALA A 99 -6.19 -1.41 -6.30
N CYS A 100 -5.41 -0.58 -5.61
CA CYS A 100 -4.86 0.66 -6.17
C CYS A 100 -3.86 0.39 -7.30
N LEU A 101 -2.99 -0.64 -7.17
CA LEU A 101 -2.07 -1.05 -8.23
C LEU A 101 -2.84 -1.51 -9.47
N TYR A 102 -3.84 -2.36 -9.29
CA TYR A 102 -4.70 -2.85 -10.37
C TYR A 102 -5.39 -1.69 -11.11
N ALA A 103 -6.00 -0.76 -10.38
CA ALA A 103 -6.61 0.44 -10.95
C ALA A 103 -5.59 1.35 -11.67
N ALA A 104 -4.36 1.45 -11.14
CA ALA A 104 -3.31 2.25 -11.77
C ALA A 104 -2.85 1.68 -13.11
N LEU A 105 -2.84 0.34 -13.26
CA LEU A 105 -2.50 -0.32 -14.52
C LEU A 105 -3.57 -0.13 -15.60
N HIS A 106 -4.84 0.04 -15.21
CA HIS A 106 -5.92 0.32 -16.16
C HIS A 106 -5.92 1.77 -16.66
N ARG A 107 -5.28 2.70 -15.93
CA ARG A 107 -5.32 4.13 -16.27
C ARG A 107 -4.20 4.52 -17.21
N LEU A 108 -4.56 5.18 -18.30
CA LEU A 108 -3.61 5.83 -19.20
C LEU A 108 -3.11 7.12 -18.56
N SER A 109 -1.86 7.15 -18.18
CA SER A 109 -1.25 8.33 -17.55
C SER A 109 -0.55 9.21 -18.57
N SER A 110 -0.80 10.51 -18.54
CA SER A 110 -0.06 11.49 -19.35
C SER A 110 1.38 11.66 -18.87
N GLY A 111 2.27 12.17 -19.73
CA GLY A 111 3.66 12.42 -19.38
C GLY A 111 3.86 13.26 -18.12
N PRO A 112 3.13 14.39 -17.92
CA PRO A 112 3.20 15.17 -16.69
C PRO A 112 2.80 14.40 -15.43
N GLU A 113 1.78 13.55 -15.52
CA GLU A 113 1.33 12.73 -14.39
C GLU A 113 2.36 11.64 -14.05
N LEU A 114 2.94 10.99 -15.05
CA LEU A 114 4.04 10.03 -14.85
C LEU A 114 5.24 10.70 -14.18
N ALA A 115 5.63 11.89 -14.62
CA ALA A 115 6.72 12.64 -14.01
C ALA A 115 6.42 13.04 -12.56
N ARG A 116 5.17 13.32 -12.22
CA ARG A 116 4.74 13.57 -10.84
C ARG A 116 4.84 12.32 -9.98
N ARG A 117 4.36 11.17 -10.48
CA ARG A 117 4.44 9.89 -9.78
C ARG A 117 5.88 9.44 -9.57
N ALA A 118 6.73 9.55 -10.58
CA ALA A 118 8.16 9.24 -10.46
C ALA A 118 8.83 10.04 -9.34
N ARG A 119 8.58 11.34 -9.26
CA ARG A 119 9.09 12.19 -8.16
C ARG A 119 8.59 11.76 -6.78
N LEU A 120 7.34 11.32 -6.66
CA LEU A 120 6.79 10.83 -5.39
C LEU A 120 7.41 9.48 -4.98
N CYS A 121 7.83 8.66 -5.95
CA CYS A 121 8.52 7.40 -5.72
C CYS A 121 10.04 7.56 -5.49
N GLY A 122 10.57 8.77 -5.61
CA GLY A 122 12.01 9.03 -5.46
C GLY A 122 12.85 8.59 -6.66
N LEU A 123 12.23 8.53 -7.85
CA LEU A 123 12.86 8.19 -9.13
C LEU A 123 13.20 9.44 -9.94
#